data_63c13141f77e7af9c49fe190a8da3a0c
#
_entry.id   63c13141f77e7af9c49fe190a8da3a0c
#
_cell.length_a   1.000
_cell.length_b   1.000
_cell.length_c   1.000
_cell.angle_alpha   90.00
_cell.angle_beta   90.00
_cell.angle_gamma   90.00
#
_symmetry.space_group_name_H-M   'P 1'
#
loop_
_entity.id
_entity.type
_entity.pdbx_description
1 polymer ?
#
loop_
_entity_poly.entity_id
_entity_poly.type
_entity_poly.pdbx_seq_one_letter_code
_entity_poly.pdbx_strand_id
1 'polypeptide(L)'
;MANCTFFGHRDCPETIKPKLREVLVDLITNDGVDMFYVGHQGQFDSYVHSELKKLKQEYPQINYAVVLAYMPGKKTEYDDYSDTMLPEGIESVHPHYAISWRNNWMLKQSDYVVTYITHTWGGAYQYAVRAKKLHREIIDVTE
;
A
#
# COMPACT_ATOMS: atom_id res chain seq x y z
N MET A 1 2.51 -1.40 -18.27
CA MET A 1 2.45 -1.95 -16.90
C MET A 1 2.50 -0.80 -15.91
N ALA A 2 1.54 -0.77 -15.01
CA ALA A 2 1.47 0.28 -14.01
C ALA A 2 1.41 -0.32 -12.62
N ASN A 3 2.05 0.37 -11.67
CA ASN A 3 2.12 -0.04 -10.28
C ASN A 3 1.45 0.99 -9.40
N CYS A 4 0.86 0.54 -8.29
CA CYS A 4 0.17 1.38 -7.33
C CYS A 4 0.63 1.08 -5.92
N THR A 5 0.71 2.12 -5.08
CA THR A 5 0.94 1.95 -3.66
C THR A 5 -0.06 2.77 -2.85
N PHE A 6 0.02 2.67 -1.54
CA PHE A 6 -1.01 3.18 -0.63
C PHE A 6 -0.38 3.85 0.57
N PHE A 7 -0.89 5.03 0.96
CA PHE A 7 -0.51 5.69 2.20
C PHE A 7 -1.76 6.24 2.88
N GLY A 8 -2.07 5.75 4.07
CA GLY A 8 -3.24 6.19 4.82
C GLY A 8 -3.01 6.17 6.31
N HIS A 9 -3.83 6.93 7.03
CA HIS A 9 -3.73 6.99 8.48
C HIS A 9 -4.04 5.66 9.13
N ARG A 10 -3.44 5.43 10.30
CA ARG A 10 -3.65 4.20 11.08
C ARG A 10 -5.11 4.01 11.45
N ASP A 11 -5.76 5.09 11.87
CA ASP A 11 -7.17 5.07 12.21
C ASP A 11 -7.97 5.37 10.96
N CYS A 12 -8.67 4.35 10.48
CA CYS A 12 -9.42 4.45 9.24
C CYS A 12 -10.76 3.73 9.44
N PRO A 13 -11.89 4.42 9.20
CA PRO A 13 -13.19 3.79 9.37
C PRO A 13 -13.46 2.78 8.27
N GLU A 14 -14.21 1.75 8.63
CA GLU A 14 -14.62 0.70 7.69
C GLU A 14 -15.46 1.23 6.54
N THR A 15 -16.09 2.38 6.75
CA THR A 15 -16.97 3.02 5.76
C THR A 15 -16.24 3.43 4.47
N ILE A 16 -14.90 3.46 4.46
CA ILE A 16 -14.15 3.78 3.24
C ILE A 16 -14.07 2.59 2.27
N LYS A 17 -14.41 1.39 2.70
CA LYS A 17 -14.24 0.18 1.88
C LYS A 17 -14.95 0.23 0.53
N PRO A 18 -16.22 0.68 0.41
CA PRO A 18 -16.85 0.77 -0.90
C PRO A 18 -16.13 1.71 -1.85
N LYS A 19 -15.69 2.87 -1.37
CA LYS A 19 -14.94 3.83 -2.18
C LYS A 19 -13.57 3.29 -2.56
N LEU A 20 -12.90 2.63 -1.62
CA LEU A 20 -11.61 2.00 -1.88
C LEU A 20 -11.75 0.97 -3.00
N ARG A 21 -12.76 0.11 -2.91
CA ARG A 21 -12.99 -0.92 -3.94
C ARG A 21 -13.26 -0.28 -5.30
N GLU A 22 -14.10 0.76 -5.34
CA GLU A 22 -14.40 1.48 -6.57
C GLU A 22 -13.12 2.03 -7.22
N VAL A 23 -12.26 2.65 -6.42
CA VAL A 23 -10.99 3.20 -6.90
C VAL A 23 -10.08 2.10 -7.43
N LEU A 24 -9.98 0.98 -6.72
CA LEU A 24 -9.11 -0.14 -7.14
C LEU A 24 -9.61 -0.77 -8.44
N VAL A 25 -10.92 -0.99 -8.56
CA VAL A 25 -11.51 -1.53 -9.79
C VAL A 25 -11.24 -0.59 -10.97
N ASP A 26 -11.40 0.71 -10.77
CA ASP A 26 -11.13 1.70 -11.80
C ASP A 26 -9.67 1.67 -12.25
N LEU A 27 -8.73 1.59 -11.30
CA LEU A 27 -7.30 1.49 -11.63
C LEU A 27 -6.99 0.22 -12.43
N ILE A 28 -7.62 -0.90 -12.08
CA ILE A 28 -7.41 -2.18 -12.77
C ILE A 28 -7.97 -2.13 -14.18
N THR A 29 -9.21 -1.67 -14.33
CA THR A 29 -9.96 -1.80 -15.58
C THR A 29 -9.67 -0.67 -16.56
N ASN A 30 -9.42 0.55 -16.08
CA ASN A 30 -9.25 1.72 -16.95
C ASN A 30 -7.80 2.17 -17.07
N ASP A 31 -7.00 2.02 -16.01
CA ASP A 31 -5.62 2.51 -16.01
C ASP A 31 -4.56 1.41 -16.16
N GLY A 32 -4.99 0.16 -16.25
CA GLY A 32 -4.07 -0.95 -16.49
C GLY A 32 -3.11 -1.26 -15.35
N VAL A 33 -3.49 -0.91 -14.12
CA VAL A 33 -2.68 -1.22 -12.96
C VAL A 33 -2.73 -2.73 -12.70
N ASP A 34 -1.59 -3.37 -12.70
CA ASP A 34 -1.49 -4.82 -12.53
C ASP A 34 -0.61 -5.24 -11.35
N MET A 35 0.03 -4.29 -10.67
CA MET A 35 0.82 -4.58 -9.46
C MET A 35 0.52 -3.56 -8.38
N PHE A 36 0.25 -4.05 -7.18
CA PHE A 36 -0.08 -3.24 -6.02
C PHE A 36 0.88 -3.54 -4.87
N TYR A 37 1.44 -2.50 -4.26
CA TYR A 37 2.32 -2.62 -3.10
C TYR A 37 1.66 -1.98 -1.91
N VAL A 38 1.40 -2.75 -0.85
CA VAL A 38 0.78 -2.24 0.38
C VAL A 38 1.71 -2.48 1.56
N GLY A 39 1.72 -1.55 2.50
CA GLY A 39 2.47 -1.69 3.74
C GLY A 39 1.74 -2.58 4.74
N HIS A 40 2.25 -2.61 5.96
CA HIS A 40 1.71 -3.46 7.01
C HIS A 40 1.55 -2.66 8.32
N GLN A 41 0.97 -1.46 8.22
CA GLN A 41 0.88 -0.52 9.34
C GLN A 41 -0.52 0.12 9.39
N GLY A 42 -1.32 -0.30 10.36
CA GLY A 42 -2.60 0.34 10.65
C GLY A 42 -3.79 -0.20 9.87
N GLN A 43 -4.95 0.40 10.12
CA GLN A 43 -6.21 -0.08 9.58
C GLN A 43 -6.36 0.13 8.09
N PHE A 44 -5.89 1.27 7.57
CA PHE A 44 -6.00 1.52 6.14
C PHE A 44 -5.28 0.43 5.35
N ASP A 45 -4.04 0.11 5.71
CA ASP A 45 -3.27 -0.96 5.06
C ASP A 45 -3.99 -2.30 5.16
N SER A 46 -4.60 -2.58 6.31
CA SER A 46 -5.35 -3.83 6.52
C SER A 46 -6.56 -3.92 5.59
N TYR A 47 -7.30 -2.83 5.42
CA TYR A 47 -8.45 -2.81 4.52
C TYR A 47 -8.02 -2.97 3.06
N VAL A 48 -6.94 -2.30 2.67
CA VAL A 48 -6.37 -2.43 1.34
C VAL A 48 -5.98 -3.89 1.06
N HIS A 49 -5.27 -4.50 1.99
CA HIS A 49 -4.83 -5.90 1.85
C HIS A 49 -6.03 -6.83 1.67
N SER A 50 -7.06 -6.67 2.49
CA SER A 50 -8.29 -7.45 2.41
C SER A 50 -8.98 -7.31 1.05
N GLU A 51 -9.08 -6.08 0.54
CA GLU A 51 -9.69 -5.84 -0.77
C GLU A 51 -8.85 -6.40 -1.91
N LEU A 52 -7.52 -6.29 -1.83
CA LEU A 52 -6.64 -6.86 -2.85
C LEU A 52 -6.73 -8.37 -2.93
N LYS A 53 -6.88 -9.07 -1.80
CA LYS A 53 -7.11 -10.51 -1.78
C LYS A 53 -8.38 -10.87 -2.56
N LYS A 54 -9.47 -10.15 -2.33
CA LYS A 54 -10.73 -10.38 -3.02
C LYS A 54 -10.61 -10.07 -4.51
N LEU A 55 -10.00 -8.94 -4.84
CA LEU A 55 -9.86 -8.50 -6.23
C LEU A 55 -8.96 -9.43 -7.05
N LYS A 56 -7.96 -10.05 -6.44
CA LYS A 56 -7.11 -11.03 -7.11
C LYS A 56 -7.93 -12.21 -7.63
N GLN A 57 -8.97 -12.61 -6.92
CA GLN A 57 -9.86 -13.69 -7.36
C GLN A 57 -10.74 -13.25 -8.52
N GLU A 58 -11.18 -11.99 -8.53
CA GLU A 58 -12.03 -11.43 -9.59
C GLU A 58 -11.25 -11.01 -10.83
N TYR A 59 -10.01 -10.57 -10.62
CA TYR A 59 -9.11 -10.08 -11.67
C TYR A 59 -7.77 -10.83 -11.58
N PRO A 60 -7.70 -12.07 -12.09
CA PRO A 60 -6.51 -12.91 -11.91
C PRO A 60 -5.22 -12.32 -12.48
N GLN A 61 -5.33 -11.34 -13.40
CA GLN A 61 -4.16 -10.71 -14.01
C GLN A 61 -3.42 -9.77 -13.06
N ILE A 62 -4.03 -9.31 -11.96
CA ILE A 62 -3.33 -8.45 -11.03
C ILE A 62 -2.44 -9.25 -10.10
N ASN A 63 -1.43 -8.59 -9.57
CA ASN A 63 -0.59 -9.09 -8.49
C ASN A 63 -0.53 -8.07 -7.38
N TYR A 64 -0.26 -8.50 -6.17
CA TYR A 64 -0.04 -7.59 -5.05
C TYR A 64 0.99 -8.19 -4.11
N ALA A 65 1.62 -7.33 -3.33
CA ALA A 65 2.54 -7.77 -2.28
C ALA A 65 2.37 -6.88 -1.05
N VAL A 66 2.38 -7.52 0.11
CA VAL A 66 2.49 -6.81 1.39
C VAL A 66 3.97 -6.59 1.63
N VAL A 67 4.41 -5.34 1.57
CA VAL A 67 5.83 -4.99 1.64
C VAL A 67 6.22 -4.77 3.09
N LEU A 68 7.07 -5.64 3.60
CA LEU A 68 7.48 -5.60 5.00
C LEU A 68 8.71 -4.70 5.19
N ALA A 69 8.77 -4.05 6.36
CA ALA A 69 9.93 -3.25 6.76
C ALA A 69 10.94 -4.09 7.54
N TYR A 70 10.48 -5.17 8.16
CA TYR A 70 11.29 -6.04 9.02
C TYR A 70 11.01 -7.50 8.68
N MET A 71 11.98 -8.36 8.94
CA MET A 71 11.72 -9.78 8.94
C MET A 71 10.65 -10.09 9.97
N PRO A 72 9.65 -10.92 9.63
CA PRO A 72 8.68 -11.34 10.63
C PRO A 72 9.38 -12.00 11.82
N GLY A 73 8.85 -11.75 13.01
CA GLY A 73 9.36 -12.39 14.21
C GLY A 73 9.03 -13.88 14.22
N LYS A 74 8.74 -14.43 15.41
CA LYS A 74 8.35 -15.84 15.48
C LYS A 74 7.13 -16.08 14.61
N LYS A 75 7.29 -16.92 13.61
CA LYS A 75 6.20 -17.36 12.77
C LYS A 75 5.30 -18.29 13.59
N THR A 76 4.01 -17.97 13.68
CA THR A 76 3.04 -18.86 14.30
C THR A 76 2.40 -19.73 13.22
N GLU A 77 1.75 -20.81 13.62
CA GLU A 77 1.06 -21.69 12.67
C GLU A 77 -0.10 -21.01 11.96
N TYR A 78 -0.57 -19.86 12.47
CA TYR A 78 -1.67 -19.12 11.89
C TYR A 78 -1.21 -18.01 10.95
N ASP A 79 0.08 -17.73 10.92
CA ASP A 79 0.61 -16.63 10.09
C ASP A 79 0.90 -17.13 8.69
N ASP A 80 0.31 -16.46 7.72
CA ASP A 80 0.56 -16.72 6.31
C ASP A 80 1.31 -15.53 5.72
N TYR A 81 2.56 -15.76 5.32
CA TYR A 81 3.41 -14.73 4.71
C TYR A 81 3.58 -14.92 3.21
N SER A 82 2.72 -15.75 2.59
CA SER A 82 2.86 -16.09 1.17
C SER A 82 2.72 -14.88 0.24
N ASP A 83 1.99 -13.84 0.67
CA ASP A 83 1.79 -12.63 -0.11
C ASP A 83 2.67 -11.46 0.36
N THR A 84 3.70 -11.74 1.13
CA THR A 84 4.62 -10.71 1.63
C THR A 84 5.93 -10.69 0.85
N MET A 85 6.62 -9.55 0.94
CA MET A 85 7.96 -9.41 0.39
C MET A 85 8.81 -8.47 1.23
N LEU A 86 10.11 -8.64 1.18
CA LEU A 86 11.08 -7.71 1.73
C LEU A 86 11.81 -7.07 0.55
N PRO A 87 11.83 -5.72 0.45
CA PRO A 87 12.56 -5.08 -0.63
C PRO A 87 14.05 -5.39 -0.58
N GLU A 88 14.66 -5.59 -1.75
CA GLU A 88 16.09 -5.81 -1.83
C GLU A 88 16.85 -4.63 -1.24
N GLY A 89 17.80 -4.91 -0.36
CA GLY A 89 18.61 -3.90 0.31
C GLY A 89 18.12 -3.50 1.67
N ILE A 90 16.89 -3.87 2.05
CA ILE A 90 16.34 -3.46 3.36
C ILE A 90 17.10 -4.09 4.53
N GLU A 91 17.73 -5.23 4.30
CA GLU A 91 18.52 -5.92 5.33
C GLU A 91 19.73 -5.09 5.80
N SER A 92 20.18 -4.16 4.98
CA SER A 92 21.31 -3.27 5.34
C SER A 92 20.85 -1.96 6.01
N VAL A 93 19.53 -1.76 6.14
CA VAL A 93 18.97 -0.55 6.71
C VAL A 93 18.84 -0.70 8.23
N HIS A 94 19.28 0.32 8.98
CA HIS A 94 19.09 0.31 10.43
C HIS A 94 17.59 0.24 10.74
N PRO A 95 17.16 -0.60 11.72
CA PRO A 95 15.73 -0.77 12.04
C PRO A 95 14.98 0.53 12.29
N HIS A 96 15.65 1.53 12.85
CA HIS A 96 15.05 2.85 13.10
C HIS A 96 14.53 3.51 11.81
N TYR A 97 15.15 3.22 10.66
CA TYR A 97 14.80 3.82 9.38
C TYR A 97 14.07 2.87 8.42
N ALA A 98 13.79 1.65 8.87
CA ALA A 98 13.28 0.60 7.98
C ALA A 98 11.89 0.92 7.41
N ILE A 99 10.97 1.44 8.23
CA ILE A 99 9.63 1.79 7.75
C ILE A 99 9.70 2.92 6.72
N SER A 100 10.49 3.95 7.00
CA SER A 100 10.67 5.07 6.08
C SER A 100 11.32 4.62 4.77
N TRP A 101 12.34 3.78 4.86
CA TRP A 101 13.02 3.22 3.69
C TRP A 101 12.06 2.38 2.83
N ARG A 102 11.24 1.53 3.48
CA ARG A 102 10.23 0.72 2.81
C ARG A 102 9.20 1.60 2.10
N ASN A 103 8.70 2.64 2.77
CA ASN A 103 7.73 3.55 2.19
C ASN A 103 8.30 4.29 0.97
N ASN A 104 9.54 4.72 1.04
CA ASN A 104 10.21 5.34 -0.11
C ASN A 104 10.40 4.36 -1.26
N TRP A 105 10.70 3.10 -0.94
CA TRP A 105 10.83 2.06 -1.95
C TRP A 105 9.50 1.85 -2.68
N MET A 106 8.40 1.70 -1.94
CA MET A 106 7.07 1.55 -2.54
C MET A 106 6.73 2.74 -3.44
N LEU A 107 7.03 3.94 -2.98
CA LEU A 107 6.75 5.15 -3.74
C LEU A 107 7.53 5.20 -5.05
N LYS A 108 8.80 4.81 -5.03
CA LYS A 108 9.65 4.77 -6.23
C LYS A 108 9.15 3.76 -7.27
N GLN A 109 8.58 2.66 -6.81
CA GLN A 109 8.08 1.61 -7.71
C GLN A 109 6.75 1.97 -8.36
N SER A 110 6.05 3.00 -7.88
CA SER A 110 4.64 3.18 -8.19
C SER A 110 4.39 4.43 -9.03
N ASP A 111 3.41 4.30 -9.93
CA ASP A 111 2.91 5.38 -10.77
C ASP A 111 1.69 6.05 -10.15
N TYR A 112 0.90 5.27 -9.41
CA TYR A 112 -0.34 5.68 -8.75
C TYR A 112 -0.20 5.53 -7.25
N VAL A 113 -0.79 6.46 -6.50
CA VAL A 113 -0.79 6.44 -5.05
C VAL A 113 -2.22 6.66 -4.56
N VAL A 114 -2.76 5.67 -3.86
CA VAL A 114 -4.08 5.78 -3.23
C VAL A 114 -3.89 6.16 -1.78
N THR A 115 -4.58 7.21 -1.35
CA THR A 115 -4.39 7.76 -0.01
C THR A 115 -5.68 7.83 0.79
N TYR A 116 -5.53 7.80 2.11
CA TYR A 116 -6.59 8.14 3.05
C TYR A 116 -6.02 9.20 4.01
N ILE A 117 -6.22 10.47 3.69
CA ILE A 117 -5.63 11.59 4.42
C ILE A 117 -6.74 12.51 4.94
N THR A 118 -6.87 12.60 6.26
CA THR A 118 -7.88 13.44 6.92
C THR A 118 -7.28 14.57 7.74
N HIS A 119 -5.93 14.58 7.90
CA HIS A 119 -5.22 15.65 8.62
C HIS A 119 -3.84 15.85 8.01
N THR A 120 -3.23 16.98 8.30
CA THR A 120 -1.99 17.44 7.65
C THR A 120 -0.75 17.18 8.51
N TRP A 121 -0.72 16.03 9.19
CA TRP A 121 0.43 15.62 9.99
C TRP A 121 0.53 14.09 9.95
N GLY A 122 1.69 13.59 10.36
CA GLY A 122 1.96 12.15 10.43
C GLY A 122 2.61 11.59 9.17
N GLY A 123 3.01 10.31 9.27
CA GLY A 123 3.76 9.65 8.20
C GLY A 123 3.00 9.54 6.89
N ALA A 124 1.72 9.16 6.94
CA ALA A 124 0.92 9.02 5.73
C ALA A 124 0.82 10.34 4.96
N TYR A 125 0.60 11.43 5.69
CA TYR A 125 0.54 12.75 5.06
C TYR A 125 1.87 13.12 4.42
N GLN A 126 2.98 12.86 5.10
CA GLN A 126 4.32 13.17 4.59
C GLN A 126 4.59 12.44 3.27
N TYR A 127 4.20 11.18 3.16
CA TYR A 127 4.39 10.41 1.92
C TYR A 127 3.42 10.83 0.83
N ALA A 128 2.20 11.24 1.17
CA ALA A 128 1.27 11.84 0.20
C ALA A 128 1.87 13.11 -0.41
N VAL A 129 2.47 13.98 0.42
CA VAL A 129 3.15 15.20 -0.04
C VAL A 129 4.34 14.84 -0.95
N ARG A 130 5.13 13.85 -0.55
CA ARG A 130 6.28 13.40 -1.35
C ARG A 130 5.83 12.84 -2.70
N ALA A 131 4.73 12.07 -2.72
CA ALA A 131 4.16 11.54 -3.96
C ALA A 131 3.80 12.67 -4.93
N LYS A 132 3.20 13.73 -4.41
CA LYS A 132 2.86 14.91 -5.21
C LYS A 132 4.10 15.57 -5.79
N LYS A 133 5.16 15.71 -5.00
CA LYS A 133 6.43 16.27 -5.46
C LYS A 133 7.09 15.44 -6.55
N LEU A 134 6.90 14.12 -6.52
CA LEU A 134 7.41 13.21 -7.52
C LEU A 134 6.47 13.06 -8.71
N HIS A 135 5.42 13.86 -8.78
CA HIS A 135 4.42 13.86 -9.86
C HIS A 135 3.72 12.52 -10.05
N ARG A 136 3.48 11.81 -8.95
CA ARG A 136 2.67 10.59 -8.98
C ARG A 136 1.19 10.95 -9.05
N GLU A 137 0.40 10.09 -9.69
CA GLU A 137 -1.05 10.23 -9.74
C GLU A 137 -1.64 9.85 -8.39
N ILE A 138 -2.29 10.80 -7.72
CA ILE A 138 -2.80 10.58 -6.35
C ILE A 138 -4.32 10.53 -6.37
N ILE A 139 -4.89 9.49 -5.74
CA ILE A 139 -6.34 9.33 -5.59
C ILE A 139 -6.63 9.19 -4.11
N ASP A 140 -7.34 10.14 -3.52
CA ASP A 140 -7.69 10.10 -2.09
C ASP A 140 -9.09 9.52 -1.92
N VAL A 141 -9.23 8.49 -1.06
CA VAL A 141 -10.50 7.79 -0.86
C VAL A 141 -11.44 8.51 0.11
N THR A 142 -11.02 9.66 0.66
CA THR A 142 -11.91 10.49 1.48
C THR A 142 -12.88 11.32 0.64
N GLU A 143 -12.63 11.41 -0.65
CA GLU A 143 -13.43 12.25 -1.54
C GLU A 143 -14.57 11.51 -2.25
#